data_338fda76aeba95e97737f8502b56049c
#
_entry.id   338fda76aeba95e97737f8502b56049c
#
_cell.length_a   1.000
_cell.length_b   1.000
_cell.length_c   1.000
_cell.angle_alpha   90.00
_cell.angle_beta   90.00
_cell.angle_gamma   90.00
#
_symmetry.space_group_name_H-M   'P 1'
#
loop_
_entity.id
_entity.type
_entity.pdbx_description
1 polymer ?
#
loop_
_entity_poly.entity_id
_entity_poly.type
_entity_poly.pdbx_seq_one_letter_code
_entity_poly.pdbx_strand_id
1 'polypeptide(L)'
;MSVIPGAFDGELGEDEASGMNLRVQQAVAERSLDEAADDSPDRAREEIAGMQEILKAYGFSFFDLAECSPRAGKTKLSCGKAVRTLIASAVLMALMRLKHLLPIKELSAQSGVVRKILERHRKYIIAAAEILDGDFPILASYMSFIREEA
;
A
#
# COMPACT_ATOMS: atom_id res chain seq x y z
N MET A 1 -10.06 2.43 -15.45
CA MET A 1 -10.25 2.61 -14.98
C MET A 1 -10.53 3.41 -14.37
N SER A 2 -10.60 3.97 -14.19
CA SER A 2 -10.95 4.39 -13.74
C SER A 2 -11.47 5.45 -13.30
N VAL A 3 -12.13 5.96 -13.59
CA VAL A 3 -12.86 6.71 -13.18
C VAL A 3 -12.69 7.40 -12.02
N ILE A 4 -12.55 6.83 -11.09
CA ILE A 4 -12.36 7.39 -9.95
C ILE A 4 -11.10 8.06 -9.86
N PRO A 5 -10.21 7.72 -10.63
CA PRO A 5 -8.89 8.21 -10.57
C PRO A 5 -8.74 9.66 -10.42
N GLY A 6 -9.39 10.36 -11.23
CA GLY A 6 -9.16 11.76 -11.19
C GLY A 6 -9.53 12.38 -9.88
N ALA A 7 -10.64 11.96 -9.37
CA ALA A 7 -11.13 12.56 -8.19
C ALA A 7 -10.31 12.20 -7.00
N PHE A 8 -9.80 10.99 -6.97
CA PHE A 8 -9.04 10.59 -5.89
C PHE A 8 -7.71 11.11 -5.84
N ASP A 9 -7.06 11.15 -6.98
CA ASP A 9 -5.65 11.39 -7.00
C ASP A 9 -5.20 12.60 -6.28
N GLY A 10 -5.82 13.66 -6.51
CA GLY A 10 -5.34 14.88 -5.93
C GLY A 10 -5.58 14.96 -4.47
N GLU A 11 -6.69 14.44 -4.05
CA GLU A 11 -7.03 14.60 -2.69
C GLU A 11 -6.39 13.66 -1.75
N LEU A 12 -6.29 12.44 -2.16
CA LEU A 12 -5.71 11.47 -1.30
C LEU A 12 -4.28 11.76 -0.95
N GLY A 13 -3.59 12.39 -1.85
CA GLY A 13 -2.20 12.67 -1.61
C GLY A 13 -1.96 13.47 -0.38
N GLU A 14 -2.94 14.22 0.02
CA GLU A 14 -2.74 15.07 1.13
C GLU A 14 -3.19 14.51 2.43
N ASP A 15 -4.24 13.75 2.39
CA ASP A 15 -4.82 13.28 3.61
C ASP A 15 -4.51 11.88 4.00
N GLU A 16 -4.01 11.10 3.09
CA GLU A 16 -3.88 9.70 3.35
C GLU A 16 -3.13 9.37 4.61
N ALA A 17 -2.18 10.18 4.98
CA ALA A 17 -1.38 9.87 6.14
C ALA A 17 -2.20 9.88 7.42
N SER A 18 -3.15 10.76 7.49
CA SER A 18 -3.89 10.89 8.73
C SER A 18 -5.13 10.03 8.79
N GLY A 19 -5.63 9.59 7.66
CA GLY A 19 -6.85 8.84 7.68
C GLY A 19 -6.90 7.69 6.72
N MET A 20 -5.76 7.11 6.45
CA MET A 20 -5.71 6.08 5.44
C MET A 20 -6.73 4.98 5.63
N ASN A 21 -6.78 4.42 6.82
CA ASN A 21 -7.67 3.32 7.07
C ASN A 21 -9.13 3.70 6.87
N LEU A 22 -9.53 4.78 7.47
CA LEU A 22 -10.90 5.24 7.39
C LEU A 22 -11.26 5.68 6.00
N ARG A 23 -10.37 6.40 5.35
CA ARG A 23 -10.61 6.86 4.01
C ARG A 23 -10.74 5.74 3.00
N VAL A 24 -9.91 4.73 3.12
CA VAL A 24 -9.99 3.59 2.22
C VAL A 24 -11.33 2.90 2.38
N GLN A 25 -11.76 2.69 3.59
CA GLN A 25 -13.03 2.03 3.82
C GLN A 25 -14.19 2.83 3.27
N GLN A 26 -14.15 4.12 3.48
CA GLN A 26 -15.20 4.98 3.02
C GLN A 26 -15.24 5.07 1.50
N ALA A 27 -14.10 5.25 0.89
CA ALA A 27 -14.02 5.36 -0.55
C ALA A 27 -14.40 4.06 -1.23
N VAL A 28 -14.01 2.93 -0.65
CA VAL A 28 -14.38 1.65 -1.20
C VAL A 28 -15.89 1.45 -1.13
N ALA A 29 -16.50 1.85 -0.05
CA ALA A 29 -17.94 1.72 0.08
C ALA A 29 -18.66 2.56 -0.97
N GLU A 30 -18.20 3.77 -1.19
CA GLU A 30 -18.80 4.65 -2.19
C GLU A 30 -18.63 4.09 -3.57
N ARG A 31 -17.47 3.59 -3.84
CA ARG A 31 -17.18 3.01 -5.12
C ARG A 31 -18.06 1.81 -5.40
N SER A 32 -18.31 1.02 -4.38
CA SER A 32 -19.14 -0.16 -4.52
C SER A 32 -20.56 0.15 -4.92
N LEU A 33 -21.04 1.32 -4.55
CA LEU A 33 -22.39 1.70 -4.93
C LEU A 33 -22.49 2.00 -6.42
N ASP A 34 -21.42 2.44 -7.01
CA ASP A 34 -21.42 2.81 -8.42
C ASP A 34 -20.91 1.73 -9.34
N GLU A 35 -20.10 0.83 -8.82
CA GLU A 35 -19.45 -0.15 -9.63
C GLU A 35 -20.20 -1.45 -9.73
N ALA A 36 -19.65 -2.36 -10.46
CA ALA A 36 -20.24 -3.65 -10.62
C ALA A 36 -20.17 -4.45 -9.34
N ALA A 37 -20.81 -5.57 -9.35
CA ALA A 37 -20.89 -6.44 -8.21
C ALA A 37 -19.54 -6.82 -7.61
N ASP A 38 -18.50 -6.80 -8.39
CA ASP A 38 -17.19 -7.17 -7.90
C ASP A 38 -16.73 -6.33 -6.74
N ASP A 39 -17.15 -5.08 -6.70
CA ASP A 39 -16.72 -4.16 -5.68
C ASP A 39 -17.77 -3.97 -4.61
N SER A 40 -18.48 -5.01 -4.27
CA SER A 40 -19.51 -4.93 -3.24
C SER A 40 -18.88 -4.56 -1.90
N PRO A 41 -19.64 -3.94 -1.00
CA PRO A 41 -19.13 -3.63 0.33
C PRO A 41 -18.64 -4.87 1.07
N ASP A 42 -19.27 -6.00 0.84
CA ASP A 42 -18.84 -7.24 1.50
C ASP A 42 -17.47 -7.64 1.01
N ARG A 43 -17.23 -7.52 -0.27
CA ARG A 43 -15.93 -7.86 -0.82
C ARG A 43 -14.85 -6.93 -0.30
N ALA A 44 -15.17 -5.65 -0.19
CA ALA A 44 -14.22 -4.68 0.35
C ALA A 44 -13.86 -5.02 1.79
N ARG A 45 -14.84 -5.40 2.57
CA ARG A 45 -14.58 -5.77 3.96
C ARG A 45 -13.72 -7.02 4.03
N GLU A 46 -13.94 -7.95 3.13
CA GLU A 46 -13.14 -9.16 3.09
C GLU A 46 -11.68 -8.84 2.77
N GLU A 47 -11.46 -7.91 1.85
CA GLU A 47 -10.09 -7.54 1.52
C GLU A 47 -9.41 -6.87 2.70
N ILE A 48 -10.10 -5.98 3.37
CA ILE A 48 -9.55 -5.29 4.53
C ILE A 48 -9.23 -6.29 5.63
N ALA A 49 -10.16 -7.20 5.90
CA ALA A 49 -9.95 -8.20 6.93
C ALA A 49 -8.79 -9.13 6.59
N GLY A 50 -8.72 -9.53 5.32
CA GLY A 50 -7.61 -10.39 4.89
C GLY A 50 -6.27 -9.68 5.02
N MET A 51 -6.24 -8.41 4.65
CA MET A 51 -5.02 -7.65 4.74
C MET A 51 -4.60 -7.45 6.19
N GLN A 52 -5.57 -7.25 7.09
CA GLN A 52 -5.25 -7.11 8.50
C GLN A 52 -4.61 -8.36 9.07
N GLU A 53 -5.06 -9.54 8.62
CA GLU A 53 -4.43 -10.78 9.06
C GLU A 53 -2.99 -10.87 8.57
N ILE A 54 -2.75 -10.43 7.35
CA ILE A 54 -1.40 -10.44 6.80
C ILE A 54 -0.50 -9.48 7.61
N LEU A 55 -0.99 -8.27 7.87
CA LEU A 55 -0.22 -7.28 8.60
C LEU A 55 0.06 -7.73 10.03
N LYS A 56 -0.86 -8.48 10.60
CA LYS A 56 -0.69 -8.98 11.95
C LYS A 56 0.54 -9.86 12.07
N ALA A 57 0.81 -10.64 11.03
CA ALA A 57 2.01 -11.49 11.02
C ALA A 57 3.28 -10.65 11.06
N TYR A 58 3.21 -9.43 10.56
CA TYR A 58 4.36 -8.52 10.60
C TYR A 58 4.38 -7.69 11.88
N GLY A 59 3.35 -7.82 12.71
CA GLY A 59 3.34 -7.15 14.00
C GLY A 59 2.75 -5.75 14.01
N PHE A 60 1.97 -5.39 13.01
CA PHE A 60 1.34 -4.07 13.01
C PHE A 60 -0.04 -4.11 12.34
N SER A 61 -0.73 -2.99 12.34
CA SER A 61 -2.09 -2.91 11.84
C SER A 61 -2.24 -1.71 10.91
N PHE A 62 -3.41 -1.58 10.32
CA PHE A 62 -3.73 -0.41 9.50
C PHE A 62 -3.58 0.89 10.29
N PHE A 63 -3.86 0.86 11.57
CA PHE A 63 -3.70 2.00 12.43
C PHE A 63 -2.28 2.53 12.40
N ASP A 64 -1.32 1.62 12.43
CA ASP A 64 0.08 2.00 12.45
C ASP A 64 0.51 2.65 11.16
N LEU A 65 -0.19 2.36 10.07
CA LEU A 65 0.16 2.93 8.78
C LEU A 65 -0.01 4.44 8.73
N ALA A 66 -0.97 4.95 9.48
CA ALA A 66 -1.20 6.39 9.49
C ALA A 66 0.04 7.15 9.94
N GLU A 67 0.78 6.55 10.86
CA GLU A 67 1.98 7.18 11.39
C GLU A 67 3.18 7.00 10.49
N CYS A 68 3.17 5.96 9.68
CA CYS A 68 4.31 5.63 8.85
C CYS A 68 4.16 6.01 7.39
N SER A 69 2.99 6.49 7.00
CA SER A 69 2.78 6.84 5.60
C SER A 69 3.53 8.11 5.23
N PRO A 70 4.15 8.12 4.06
CA PRO A 70 4.90 9.30 3.64
C PRO A 70 3.97 10.44 3.29
N ARG A 71 4.38 11.65 3.67
CA ARG A 71 3.58 12.85 3.41
C ARG A 71 4.15 13.72 2.32
N ALA A 72 5.46 13.89 2.31
CA ALA A 72 6.10 14.72 1.31
C ALA A 72 6.12 14.00 -0.03
N GLY A 73 5.92 14.73 -1.11
CA GLY A 73 5.90 14.16 -2.44
C GLY A 73 7.17 13.39 -2.76
N LYS A 74 8.30 13.95 -2.37
CA LYS A 74 9.57 13.30 -2.62
C LYS A 74 9.67 11.95 -1.91
N THR A 75 9.23 11.92 -0.67
CA THR A 75 9.26 10.68 0.10
C THR A 75 8.27 9.67 -0.46
N LYS A 76 7.11 10.13 -0.94
CA LYS A 76 6.17 9.24 -1.58
C LYS A 76 6.77 8.58 -2.81
N LEU A 77 7.49 9.35 -3.61
CA LEU A 77 8.14 8.78 -4.79
C LEU A 77 9.19 7.76 -4.40
N SER A 78 9.95 8.04 -3.37
CA SER A 78 10.97 7.10 -2.90
C SER A 78 10.32 5.81 -2.40
N CYS A 79 9.27 5.93 -1.61
CA CYS A 79 8.57 4.75 -1.11
C CYS A 79 7.94 3.97 -2.25
N GLY A 80 7.37 4.67 -3.23
CA GLY A 80 6.80 4.02 -4.40
C GLY A 80 7.85 3.24 -5.18
N LYS A 81 9.02 3.83 -5.33
CA LYS A 81 10.11 3.16 -6.02
C LYS A 81 10.54 1.90 -5.27
N ALA A 82 10.61 1.99 -3.94
CA ALA A 82 10.96 0.84 -3.12
C ALA A 82 9.92 -0.27 -3.27
N VAL A 83 8.65 0.09 -3.27
CA VAL A 83 7.58 -0.89 -3.42
C VAL A 83 7.66 -1.58 -4.78
N ARG A 84 7.86 -0.80 -5.84
CA ARG A 84 7.97 -1.39 -7.18
C ARG A 84 9.15 -2.34 -7.27
N THR A 85 10.28 -1.96 -6.69
CA THR A 85 11.45 -2.82 -6.70
C THR A 85 11.18 -4.10 -5.94
N LEU A 86 10.51 -3.98 -4.82
CA LEU A 86 10.19 -5.12 -3.96
C LEU A 86 9.27 -6.11 -4.67
N ILE A 87 8.17 -5.63 -5.23
CA ILE A 87 7.22 -6.54 -5.87
C ILE A 87 7.75 -7.10 -7.19
N ALA A 88 8.74 -6.45 -7.78
CA ALA A 88 9.34 -6.96 -9.00
C ALA A 88 10.33 -8.09 -8.72
N SER A 89 10.69 -8.30 -7.48
CA SER A 89 11.67 -9.32 -7.11
C SER A 89 11.04 -10.40 -6.26
N ALA A 90 10.90 -11.58 -6.84
CA ALA A 90 10.36 -12.72 -6.10
C ALA A 90 11.23 -13.05 -4.89
N VAL A 91 12.53 -12.85 -5.02
CA VAL A 91 13.45 -13.13 -3.93
C VAL A 91 13.23 -12.17 -2.76
N LEU A 92 13.11 -10.89 -3.05
CA LEU A 92 12.89 -9.91 -1.98
C LEU A 92 11.55 -10.14 -1.30
N MET A 93 10.50 -10.43 -2.08
CA MET A 93 9.20 -10.71 -1.48
C MET A 93 9.26 -11.97 -0.61
N ALA A 94 9.96 -12.98 -1.07
CA ALA A 94 10.09 -14.22 -0.30
C ALA A 94 10.84 -13.95 1.01
N LEU A 95 11.91 -13.17 0.96
CA LEU A 95 12.67 -12.84 2.16
C LEU A 95 11.79 -12.07 3.15
N MET A 96 11.05 -11.11 2.65
CA MET A 96 10.19 -10.31 3.49
C MET A 96 9.15 -11.18 4.18
N ARG A 97 8.53 -12.07 3.44
CA ARG A 97 7.48 -12.92 3.98
C ARG A 97 8.02 -13.97 4.94
N LEU A 98 9.20 -14.47 4.65
CA LEU A 98 9.81 -15.47 5.51
C LEU A 98 10.21 -14.89 6.86
N LYS A 99 10.80 -13.72 6.85
CA LYS A 99 11.29 -13.10 8.07
C LYS A 99 10.31 -12.16 8.73
N HIS A 100 9.24 -11.83 8.03
CA HIS A 100 8.27 -10.86 8.49
C HIS A 100 8.91 -9.50 8.78
N LEU A 101 9.89 -9.16 7.95
CA LEU A 101 10.61 -7.90 8.06
C LEU A 101 10.95 -7.41 6.66
N LEU A 102 11.06 -6.11 6.52
CA LEU A 102 11.47 -5.53 5.24
C LEU A 102 12.96 -5.80 5.05
N PRO A 103 13.37 -6.37 3.91
CA PRO A 103 14.80 -6.62 3.66
C PRO A 103 15.49 -5.32 3.25
N ILE A 104 15.73 -4.46 4.23
CA ILE A 104 16.20 -3.10 4.01
C ILE A 104 17.52 -3.02 3.25
N LYS A 105 18.47 -3.84 3.65
CA LYS A 105 19.78 -3.80 3.01
C LYS A 105 19.68 -4.11 1.52
N GLU A 106 19.03 -5.21 1.21
CA GLU A 106 18.89 -5.64 -0.17
C GLU A 106 18.02 -4.69 -0.97
N LEU A 107 16.96 -4.23 -0.35
CA LEU A 107 16.04 -3.34 -1.03
C LEU A 107 16.70 -2.00 -1.31
N SER A 108 17.47 -1.48 -0.38
CA SER A 108 18.19 -0.24 -0.58
C SER A 108 19.16 -0.38 -1.74
N ALA A 109 19.88 -1.48 -1.79
CA ALA A 109 20.85 -1.71 -2.85
C ALA A 109 20.20 -1.77 -4.22
N GLN A 110 19.04 -2.42 -4.31
CA GLN A 110 18.38 -2.60 -5.60
C GLN A 110 17.55 -1.41 -6.03
N SER A 111 16.93 -0.73 -5.08
CA SER A 111 16.04 0.39 -5.42
C SER A 111 16.76 1.71 -5.48
N GLY A 112 17.90 1.81 -4.82
CA GLY A 112 18.60 3.09 -4.72
C GLY A 112 18.00 4.02 -3.67
N VAL A 113 17.01 3.55 -2.94
CA VAL A 113 16.41 4.36 -1.88
C VAL A 113 17.23 4.22 -0.61
N VAL A 114 17.50 5.34 0.06
CA VAL A 114 18.34 5.30 1.25
C VAL A 114 17.67 4.54 2.37
N ARG A 115 18.47 3.86 3.17
CA ARG A 115 17.97 3.01 4.24
C ARG A 115 17.10 3.75 5.23
N LYS A 116 17.45 4.99 5.52
CA LYS A 116 16.72 5.79 6.48
C LYS A 116 15.25 5.92 6.10
N ILE A 117 14.98 6.14 4.82
CA ILE A 117 13.61 6.23 4.34
C ILE A 117 12.92 4.89 4.46
N LEU A 118 13.62 3.82 4.10
CA LEU A 118 13.06 2.48 4.20
C LEU A 118 12.71 2.13 5.63
N GLU A 119 13.57 2.49 6.57
CA GLU A 119 13.33 2.19 7.97
C GLU A 119 12.17 2.99 8.53
N ARG A 120 12.11 4.27 8.15
CA ARG A 120 11.07 5.13 8.66
C ARG A 120 9.68 4.72 8.16
N HIS A 121 9.60 4.31 6.92
CA HIS A 121 8.32 3.97 6.31
C HIS A 121 8.15 2.49 6.04
N ARG A 122 8.87 1.65 6.78
CA ARG A 122 8.87 0.21 6.50
C ARG A 122 7.48 -0.41 6.54
N LYS A 123 6.65 -0.01 7.48
CA LYS A 123 5.32 -0.58 7.59
C LYS A 123 4.46 -0.24 6.37
N TYR A 124 4.57 1.00 5.93
CA TYR A 124 3.85 1.43 4.73
C TYR A 124 4.30 0.64 3.51
N ILE A 125 5.62 0.47 3.38
CA ILE A 125 6.18 -0.24 2.22
C ILE A 125 5.75 -1.71 2.23
N ILE A 126 5.79 -2.35 3.38
CA ILE A 126 5.34 -3.74 3.50
C ILE A 126 3.87 -3.85 3.13
N ALA A 127 3.03 -2.99 3.68
CA ALA A 127 1.61 -3.05 3.41
C ALA A 127 1.32 -2.82 1.94
N ALA A 128 1.95 -1.82 1.34
CA ALA A 128 1.73 -1.52 -0.07
C ALA A 128 2.16 -2.69 -0.95
N ALA A 129 3.30 -3.30 -0.63
CA ALA A 129 3.79 -4.43 -1.41
C ALA A 129 2.84 -5.62 -1.31
N GLU A 130 2.34 -5.91 -0.11
CA GLU A 130 1.43 -7.03 0.05
C GLU A 130 0.11 -6.79 -0.65
N ILE A 131 -0.38 -5.56 -0.61
CA ILE A 131 -1.62 -5.23 -1.29
C ILE A 131 -1.45 -5.36 -2.80
N LEU A 132 -0.38 -4.82 -3.34
CA LEU A 132 -0.18 -4.81 -4.79
C LEU A 132 0.20 -6.18 -5.34
N ASP A 133 0.90 -6.97 -4.55
CA ASP A 133 1.32 -8.30 -5.00
C ASP A 133 0.30 -9.38 -4.68
N GLY A 134 -0.63 -9.10 -3.79
CA GLY A 134 -1.63 -10.08 -3.38
C GLY A 134 -2.93 -9.95 -4.16
N ASP A 135 -3.96 -10.60 -3.64
CA ASP A 135 -5.26 -10.62 -4.29
C ASP A 135 -6.21 -9.65 -3.59
N PHE A 136 -5.89 -8.38 -3.68
CA PHE A 136 -6.68 -7.33 -3.08
C PHE A 136 -6.97 -6.24 -4.10
N PRO A 137 -7.78 -6.55 -5.12
CA PRO A 137 -8.00 -5.60 -6.22
C PRO A 137 -8.60 -4.28 -5.80
N ILE A 138 -9.49 -4.29 -4.83
CA ILE A 138 -10.10 -3.04 -4.40
C ILE A 138 -9.08 -2.17 -3.68
N LEU A 139 -8.34 -2.75 -2.75
CA LEU A 139 -7.32 -1.99 -2.04
C LEU A 139 -6.21 -1.55 -2.99
N ALA A 140 -5.84 -2.42 -3.91
CA ALA A 140 -4.78 -2.09 -4.86
C ALA A 140 -5.14 -0.91 -5.74
N SER A 141 -6.42 -0.71 -6.02
CA SER A 141 -6.81 0.39 -6.87
C SER A 141 -6.49 1.75 -6.25
N TYR A 142 -6.39 1.81 -4.93
CA TYR A 142 -6.03 3.05 -4.25
C TYR A 142 -4.52 3.25 -4.16
N MET A 143 -3.77 2.27 -4.64
CA MET A 143 -2.33 2.36 -4.66
C MET A 143 -1.80 2.43 -6.09
N SER A 144 -2.68 2.70 -7.04
CA SER A 144 -2.28 2.68 -8.45
C SER A 144 -1.20 3.70 -8.76
N PHE A 145 -1.14 4.79 -7.99
CA PHE A 145 -0.11 5.80 -8.23
C PHE A 145 1.29 5.20 -8.13
N ILE A 146 1.46 4.18 -7.32
CA ILE A 146 2.78 3.55 -7.19
C ILE A 146 3.18 2.88 -8.48
N ARG A 147 2.24 2.17 -9.10
CA ARG A 147 2.52 1.51 -10.37
C ARG A 147 2.73 2.51 -11.48
N GLU A 148 1.99 3.58 -11.46
CA GLU A 148 2.07 4.58 -12.51
C GLU A 148 3.36 5.34 -12.50
N GLU A 149 3.99 5.42 -11.36
CA GLU A 149 5.27 6.09 -11.26
C GLU A 149 6.40 5.28 -11.89
N ALA A 150 6.10 4.07 -12.22
CA ALA A 150 7.11 3.27 -12.86
C ALA A 150 7.46 3.84 -14.21
#